data_1d176d9cc0b1075574340ef1c4e99b1a
#
_entry.id   1d176d9cc0b1075574340ef1c4e99b1a
#
_cell.length_a   1.000
_cell.length_b   1.000
_cell.length_c   1.000
_cell.angle_alpha   90.00
_cell.angle_beta   90.00
_cell.angle_gamma   90.00
#
_symmetry.space_group_name_H-M   'P 1'
#
loop_
_entity.id
_entity.type
_entity.pdbx_description
1 polymer ?
#
loop_
_entity_poly.entity_id
_entity_poly.type
_entity_poly.pdbx_seq_one_letter_code
_entity_poly.pdbx_strand_id
1 'polypeptide(L)'
;MADKPTIFPPQSQDAGAGKPGLEYKMTPEPEFIREGYKGADKLKGKVALITGGDSGIGRAVAVHFAVEGADVAICYFPTEQQDAEKVQEIVRGHGRRCLLLPGDLKNPAFCQEIVDRTVAELGGLNILVNNAAEQNWHDSLEEIKDEELDSIFNLNIIAMFRISRAAVKHLKEGDSIINTASVNGFKGNELLLDYTSTKGAITAFTRALSLQLIKKGIRVNSVAPGPIWTPFITGVGLLKLPLFGHDTPMGRAGQPSEVAPSYVFLASEDASYFSGQTLHPNGGSVVNA
;
A
#
# COMPACT_ATOMS: atom_id res chain seq x y z
N MET A 1 -28.70 8.28 -7.29
CA MET A 1 -28.61 7.84 -8.70
C MET A 1 -27.36 6.99 -8.76
N ALA A 2 -27.44 5.75 -9.23
CA ALA A 2 -26.25 4.96 -9.45
C ALA A 2 -25.52 5.59 -10.64
N ASP A 3 -24.31 6.09 -10.41
CA ASP A 3 -23.45 6.58 -11.48
C ASP A 3 -23.24 5.45 -12.50
N LYS A 4 -23.24 5.83 -13.78
CA LYS A 4 -22.91 4.87 -14.83
C LYS A 4 -21.54 4.30 -14.55
N PRO A 5 -21.33 2.98 -14.75
CA PRO A 5 -20.03 2.36 -14.53
C PRO A 5 -18.93 3.11 -15.32
N THR A 6 -17.85 3.46 -14.66
CA THR A 6 -16.72 4.10 -15.31
C THR A 6 -16.02 3.10 -16.22
N ILE A 7 -16.06 3.34 -17.53
CA ILE A 7 -15.31 2.55 -18.50
C ILE A 7 -13.91 3.15 -18.63
N PHE A 8 -12.88 2.42 -18.21
CA PHE A 8 -11.50 2.88 -18.35
C PHE A 8 -11.02 2.68 -19.79
N PRO A 9 -10.37 3.69 -20.38
CA PRO A 9 -9.78 3.56 -21.70
C PRO A 9 -8.58 2.59 -21.67
N PRO A 10 -8.21 1.98 -22.82
CA PRO A 10 -6.99 1.22 -22.92
C PRO A 10 -5.79 2.05 -22.46
N GLN A 11 -4.92 1.47 -21.67
CA GLN A 11 -3.68 2.11 -21.21
C GLN A 11 -2.52 1.71 -22.12
N SER A 12 -1.66 2.67 -22.46
CA SER A 12 -0.51 2.45 -23.35
C SER A 12 0.74 1.95 -22.61
N GLN A 13 0.60 1.49 -21.39
CA GLN A 13 1.72 1.12 -20.54
C GLN A 13 1.99 -0.37 -20.61
N ASP A 14 3.15 -0.74 -21.12
CA ASP A 14 3.76 -2.05 -20.90
C ASP A 14 4.98 -1.83 -20.00
N ALA A 15 4.82 -2.08 -18.72
CA ALA A 15 5.89 -1.94 -17.74
C ALA A 15 6.76 -3.21 -17.64
N GLY A 16 6.41 -4.26 -18.40
CA GLY A 16 7.00 -5.59 -18.25
C GLY A 16 6.45 -6.38 -17.07
N ALA A 17 6.61 -7.69 -17.10
CA ALA A 17 6.10 -8.59 -16.06
C ALA A 17 6.57 -8.17 -14.66
N GLY A 18 5.62 -8.11 -13.73
CA GLY A 18 5.88 -7.85 -12.31
C GLY A 18 6.18 -6.39 -11.93
N LYS A 19 6.20 -5.44 -12.86
CA LYS A 19 6.44 -4.02 -12.56
C LYS A 19 5.14 -3.22 -12.62
N PRO A 20 4.89 -2.30 -11.68
CA PRO A 20 3.77 -1.39 -11.77
C PRO A 20 3.95 -0.44 -12.96
N GLY A 21 2.84 0.06 -13.51
CA GLY A 21 2.87 1.15 -14.47
C GLY A 21 3.30 2.45 -13.82
N LEU A 22 3.57 3.47 -14.63
CA LEU A 22 3.89 4.81 -14.16
C LEU A 22 2.60 5.63 -14.03
N GLU A 23 2.32 6.18 -12.84
CA GLU A 23 1.04 6.84 -12.56
C GLU A 23 0.83 8.08 -13.42
N TYR A 24 1.89 8.86 -13.67
CA TYR A 24 1.81 10.05 -14.52
C TYR A 24 1.41 9.76 -15.99
N LYS A 25 1.41 8.49 -16.41
CA LYS A 25 0.97 8.05 -17.74
C LYS A 25 -0.46 7.54 -17.77
N MET A 26 -1.10 7.40 -16.61
CA MET A 26 -2.48 6.89 -16.54
C MET A 26 -3.50 7.90 -17.03
N THR A 27 -4.55 7.39 -17.69
CA THR A 27 -5.71 8.17 -18.11
C THR A 27 -6.99 7.39 -17.84
N PRO A 28 -7.91 7.87 -16.97
CA PRO A 28 -7.74 9.05 -16.10
C PRO A 28 -6.66 8.82 -15.03
N GLU A 29 -6.07 9.91 -14.54
CA GLU A 29 -5.17 9.84 -13.38
C GLU A 29 -5.97 9.35 -12.14
N PRO A 30 -5.40 8.48 -11.30
CA PRO A 30 -6.07 8.05 -10.06
C PRO A 30 -6.33 9.20 -9.10
N GLU A 31 -7.52 9.21 -8.49
CA GLU A 31 -7.83 10.17 -7.43
C GLU A 31 -7.12 9.76 -6.14
N PHE A 32 -6.07 10.48 -5.76
CA PHE A 32 -5.29 10.19 -4.55
C PHE A 32 -5.81 10.91 -3.29
N ILE A 33 -6.56 12.01 -3.44
CA ILE A 33 -7.23 12.73 -2.36
C ILE A 33 -8.52 13.34 -2.88
N ARG A 34 -9.60 13.27 -2.12
CA ARG A 34 -10.89 13.87 -2.49
C ARG A 34 -10.87 15.38 -2.29
N GLU A 35 -11.51 16.09 -3.22
CA GLU A 35 -11.79 17.50 -3.04
C GLU A 35 -12.54 17.71 -1.71
N GLY A 36 -12.06 18.67 -0.92
CA GLY A 36 -12.65 19.00 0.38
C GLY A 36 -12.26 18.08 1.54
N TYR A 37 -11.35 17.11 1.35
CA TYR A 37 -10.80 16.39 2.49
C TYR A 37 -10.07 17.37 3.43
N LYS A 38 -10.46 17.36 4.70
CA LYS A 38 -9.91 18.24 5.74
C LYS A 38 -9.25 17.39 6.80
N GLY A 39 -7.98 17.68 7.07
CA GLY A 39 -7.26 17.07 8.17
C GLY A 39 -7.83 17.51 9.53
N ALA A 40 -7.67 16.64 10.50
CA ALA A 40 -8.06 16.87 11.90
C ALA A 40 -6.86 16.74 12.85
N ASP A 41 -5.65 16.90 12.34
CA ASP A 41 -4.39 16.77 13.10
C ASP A 41 -4.21 15.39 13.76
N LYS A 42 -4.86 14.34 13.26
CA LYS A 42 -4.86 12.98 13.84
C LYS A 42 -3.47 12.37 13.95
N LEU A 43 -2.56 12.75 13.07
CA LEU A 43 -1.19 12.23 13.01
C LEU A 43 -0.15 13.34 13.27
N LYS A 44 -0.55 14.42 13.92
CA LYS A 44 0.32 15.56 14.21
C LYS A 44 1.58 15.15 14.95
N GLY A 45 2.73 15.51 14.37
CA GLY A 45 4.05 15.22 14.95
C GLY A 45 4.50 13.76 14.83
N LYS A 46 3.72 12.89 14.16
CA LYS A 46 4.13 11.53 13.84
C LYS A 46 5.05 11.50 12.61
N VAL A 47 5.86 10.46 12.52
CA VAL A 47 6.69 10.15 11.36
C VAL A 47 6.28 8.79 10.81
N ALA A 48 5.99 8.72 9.51
CA ALA A 48 5.60 7.50 8.83
C ALA A 48 6.63 7.09 7.77
N LEU A 49 6.91 5.77 7.68
CA LEU A 49 7.61 5.15 6.56
C LEU A 49 6.58 4.36 5.73
N ILE A 50 6.50 4.65 4.43
CA ILE A 50 5.54 4.05 3.51
C ILE A 50 6.30 3.43 2.34
N THR A 51 6.20 2.11 2.17
CA THR A 51 6.79 1.43 1.01
C THR A 51 5.84 1.47 -0.19
N GLY A 52 6.36 1.74 -1.41
CA GLY A 52 5.54 2.02 -2.59
C GLY A 52 4.70 3.28 -2.40
N GLY A 53 5.33 4.35 -1.87
CA GLY A 53 4.65 5.59 -1.50
C GLY A 53 4.57 6.63 -2.62
N ASP A 54 5.12 6.32 -3.79
CA ASP A 54 5.19 7.17 -4.97
C ASP A 54 3.90 7.23 -5.77
N SER A 55 3.09 6.18 -5.72
CA SER A 55 1.93 6.01 -6.59
C SER A 55 0.77 5.26 -5.91
N GLY A 56 -0.39 5.23 -6.55
CA GLY A 56 -1.56 4.47 -6.16
C GLY A 56 -1.98 4.67 -4.70
N ILE A 57 -2.20 3.57 -4.00
CA ILE A 57 -2.63 3.58 -2.60
C ILE A 57 -1.55 4.22 -1.72
N GLY A 58 -0.25 3.91 -1.96
CA GLY A 58 0.85 4.47 -1.18
C GLY A 58 0.94 5.99 -1.27
N ARG A 59 0.80 6.58 -2.48
CA ARG A 59 0.70 8.03 -2.69
C ARG A 59 -0.47 8.61 -1.91
N ALA A 60 -1.64 8.02 -2.03
CA ALA A 60 -2.83 8.50 -1.34
C ALA A 60 -2.64 8.47 0.19
N VAL A 61 -2.03 7.42 0.73
CA VAL A 61 -1.71 7.31 2.17
C VAL A 61 -0.72 8.40 2.57
N ALA A 62 0.37 8.61 1.80
CA ALA A 62 1.38 9.63 2.10
C ALA A 62 0.76 11.05 2.15
N VAL A 63 -0.11 11.38 1.18
CA VAL A 63 -0.77 12.68 1.12
C VAL A 63 -1.77 12.83 2.29
N HIS A 64 -2.61 11.82 2.57
CA HIS A 64 -3.53 11.89 3.71
C HIS A 64 -2.79 12.04 5.05
N PHE A 65 -1.68 11.31 5.23
CA PHE A 65 -0.86 11.42 6.44
C PHE A 65 -0.26 12.82 6.59
N ALA A 66 0.17 13.44 5.49
CA ALA A 66 0.66 14.81 5.51
C ALA A 66 -0.45 15.82 5.87
N VAL A 67 -1.65 15.66 5.31
CA VAL A 67 -2.82 16.49 5.65
C VAL A 67 -3.21 16.33 7.12
N GLU A 68 -3.00 15.13 7.69
CA GLU A 68 -3.24 14.85 9.12
C GLU A 68 -2.04 15.23 10.02
N GLY A 69 -1.00 15.87 9.47
CA GLY A 69 0.10 16.47 10.23
C GLY A 69 1.33 15.59 10.43
N ALA A 70 1.46 14.45 9.73
CA ALA A 70 2.65 13.61 9.80
C ALA A 70 3.74 14.02 8.81
N ASP A 71 5.00 13.82 9.17
CA ASP A 71 6.10 13.76 8.22
C ASP A 71 6.20 12.36 7.63
N VAL A 72 6.57 12.23 6.35
CA VAL A 72 6.58 10.95 5.67
C VAL A 72 7.93 10.66 5.00
N ALA A 73 8.34 9.40 5.05
CA ALA A 73 9.37 8.84 4.18
C ALA A 73 8.67 7.89 3.20
N ILE A 74 8.94 8.01 1.92
CA ILE A 74 8.41 7.13 0.89
C ILE A 74 9.53 6.36 0.21
N CYS A 75 9.39 5.02 0.17
CA CYS A 75 10.29 4.16 -0.55
C CYS A 75 9.64 3.74 -1.87
N TYR A 76 10.42 3.75 -2.96
CA TYR A 76 9.94 3.48 -4.31
C TYR A 76 11.06 2.90 -5.18
N PHE A 77 10.68 2.27 -6.31
CA PHE A 77 11.67 1.77 -7.24
C PHE A 77 12.26 2.92 -8.09
N PRO A 78 13.58 2.96 -8.36
CA PRO A 78 14.22 4.14 -8.96
C PRO A 78 13.63 4.64 -10.29
N THR A 79 12.96 3.78 -11.05
CA THR A 79 12.27 4.17 -12.30
C THR A 79 11.02 5.02 -12.08
N GLU A 80 10.50 5.08 -10.85
CA GLU A 80 9.29 5.80 -10.44
C GLU A 80 9.61 7.19 -9.85
N GLN A 81 10.84 7.68 -10.03
CA GLN A 81 11.35 8.95 -9.47
C GLN A 81 10.40 10.13 -9.74
N GLN A 82 9.86 10.24 -10.96
CA GLN A 82 8.99 11.36 -11.33
C GLN A 82 7.68 11.38 -10.52
N ASP A 83 7.09 10.20 -10.27
CA ASP A 83 5.88 10.09 -9.44
C ASP A 83 6.20 10.40 -7.97
N ALA A 84 7.34 9.93 -7.46
CA ALA A 84 7.80 10.22 -6.10
C ALA A 84 8.07 11.71 -5.85
N GLU A 85 8.63 12.43 -6.83
CA GLU A 85 8.85 13.89 -6.75
C GLU A 85 7.54 14.66 -6.67
N LYS A 86 6.50 14.23 -7.40
CA LYS A 86 5.15 14.81 -7.28
C LYS A 86 4.56 14.62 -5.89
N VAL A 87 4.71 13.43 -5.30
CA VAL A 87 4.27 13.18 -3.92
C VAL A 87 5.00 14.09 -2.95
N GLN A 88 6.33 14.23 -3.12
CA GLN A 88 7.13 15.11 -2.26
C GLN A 88 6.67 16.57 -2.36
N GLU A 89 6.38 17.07 -3.55
CA GLU A 89 5.87 18.42 -3.76
C GLU A 89 4.54 18.63 -3.03
N ILE A 90 3.59 17.71 -3.18
CA ILE A 90 2.27 17.79 -2.53
C ILE A 90 2.42 17.78 -1.00
N VAL A 91 3.21 16.86 -0.45
CA VAL A 91 3.44 16.76 1.01
C VAL A 91 4.06 18.03 1.56
N ARG A 92 5.05 18.60 0.85
CA ARG A 92 5.66 19.90 1.20
C ARG A 92 4.65 21.05 1.13
N GLY A 93 3.72 21.02 0.19
CA GLY A 93 2.62 21.97 0.09
C GLY A 93 1.71 21.99 1.32
N HIS A 94 1.62 20.89 2.05
CA HIS A 94 0.95 20.78 3.36
C HIS A 94 1.85 21.12 4.55
N GLY A 95 3.06 21.67 4.31
CA GLY A 95 4.01 22.06 5.35
C GLY A 95 4.67 20.89 6.06
N ARG A 96 4.67 19.68 5.45
CA ARG A 96 5.27 18.48 6.03
C ARG A 96 6.55 18.09 5.29
N ARG A 97 7.44 17.34 5.98
CA ARG A 97 8.65 16.81 5.35
C ARG A 97 8.31 15.53 4.60
N CYS A 98 8.93 15.37 3.41
CA CYS A 98 8.87 14.13 2.65
C CYS A 98 10.29 13.70 2.28
N LEU A 99 10.72 12.55 2.81
CA LEU A 99 12.00 11.94 2.50
C LEU A 99 11.82 10.93 1.36
N LEU A 100 12.62 11.06 0.31
CA LEU A 100 12.63 10.15 -0.83
C LEU A 100 13.69 9.07 -0.65
N LEU A 101 13.30 7.79 -0.78
CA LEU A 101 14.13 6.61 -0.56
C LEU A 101 14.07 5.69 -1.79
N PRO A 102 14.76 6.04 -2.90
CA PRO A 102 14.80 5.18 -4.08
C PRO A 102 15.63 3.93 -3.85
N GLY A 103 15.11 2.76 -4.21
CA GLY A 103 15.86 1.50 -4.15
C GLY A 103 14.99 0.25 -4.31
N ASP A 104 15.62 -0.92 -4.30
CA ASP A 104 14.97 -2.20 -4.44
C ASP A 104 14.81 -2.88 -3.08
N LEU A 105 13.58 -3.09 -2.65
CA LEU A 105 13.24 -3.77 -1.38
C LEU A 105 13.60 -5.26 -1.37
N LYS A 106 13.90 -5.86 -2.50
CA LYS A 106 14.45 -7.23 -2.55
C LYS A 106 15.87 -7.30 -1.98
N ASN A 107 16.58 -6.14 -1.92
CA ASN A 107 17.88 -6.03 -1.28
C ASN A 107 17.74 -5.95 0.26
N PRO A 108 18.28 -6.92 1.02
CA PRO A 108 18.17 -6.92 2.49
C PRO A 108 18.79 -5.70 3.17
N ALA A 109 19.90 -5.20 2.64
CA ALA A 109 20.58 -4.03 3.21
C ALA A 109 19.73 -2.77 3.05
N PHE A 110 19.07 -2.62 1.91
CA PHE A 110 18.18 -1.49 1.65
C PHE A 110 16.94 -1.51 2.57
N CYS A 111 16.40 -2.69 2.90
CA CYS A 111 15.31 -2.79 3.89
C CYS A 111 15.69 -2.24 5.28
N GLN A 112 16.94 -2.39 5.70
CA GLN A 112 17.44 -1.80 6.94
C GLN A 112 17.69 -0.30 6.75
N GLU A 113 18.35 0.09 5.65
CA GLU A 113 18.72 1.47 5.33
C GLU A 113 17.52 2.42 5.35
N ILE A 114 16.38 2.05 4.73
CA ILE A 114 15.20 2.92 4.69
C ILE A 114 14.64 3.24 6.06
N VAL A 115 14.74 2.32 7.02
CA VAL A 115 14.33 2.54 8.41
C VAL A 115 15.33 3.46 9.11
N ASP A 116 16.62 3.15 8.99
CA ASP A 116 17.67 3.93 9.64
C ASP A 116 17.68 5.39 9.14
N ARG A 117 17.55 5.59 7.84
CA ARG A 117 17.45 6.92 7.23
C ARG A 117 16.19 7.66 7.66
N THR A 118 15.05 6.99 7.72
CA THR A 118 13.80 7.61 8.19
C THR A 118 13.99 8.14 9.61
N VAL A 119 14.55 7.33 10.51
CA VAL A 119 14.79 7.72 11.90
C VAL A 119 15.80 8.87 12.00
N ALA A 120 16.91 8.79 11.25
CA ALA A 120 17.97 9.79 11.30
C ALA A 120 17.54 11.14 10.70
N GLU A 121 16.87 11.13 9.54
CA GLU A 121 16.57 12.34 8.78
C GLU A 121 15.22 12.99 9.20
N LEU A 122 14.24 12.19 9.66
CA LEU A 122 12.95 12.71 10.12
C LEU A 122 12.82 12.75 11.67
N GLY A 123 13.79 12.22 12.40
CA GLY A 123 13.87 12.32 13.86
C GLY A 123 13.09 11.24 14.63
N GLY A 124 12.62 10.20 13.96
CA GLY A 124 11.90 9.08 14.58
C GLY A 124 11.13 8.23 13.59
N LEU A 125 10.41 7.24 14.12
CA LEU A 125 9.46 6.42 13.36
C LEU A 125 8.31 6.05 14.29
N ASN A 126 7.07 6.38 13.88
CA ASN A 126 5.86 6.08 14.63
C ASN A 126 4.90 5.15 13.86
N ILE A 127 4.93 5.22 12.53
CA ILE A 127 4.00 4.49 11.68
C ILE A 127 4.80 3.81 10.57
N LEU A 128 4.67 2.48 10.46
CA LEU A 128 5.15 1.73 9.31
C LEU A 128 3.98 1.28 8.45
N VAL A 129 4.02 1.62 7.15
CA VAL A 129 3.06 1.12 6.15
C VAL A 129 3.80 0.25 5.16
N ASN A 130 3.62 -1.07 5.27
CA ASN A 130 4.10 -2.05 4.30
C ASN A 130 3.07 -2.15 3.16
N ASN A 131 3.32 -1.42 2.05
CA ASN A 131 2.38 -1.34 0.94
C ASN A 131 2.97 -1.81 -0.39
N ALA A 132 4.29 -1.69 -0.61
CA ALA A 132 4.93 -2.15 -1.84
C ALA A 132 4.62 -3.61 -2.14
N ALA A 133 4.30 -3.91 -3.39
CA ALA A 133 3.99 -5.25 -3.87
C ALA A 133 4.22 -5.38 -5.37
N GLU A 134 4.32 -6.62 -5.85
CA GLU A 134 4.24 -7.00 -7.26
C GLU A 134 3.20 -8.13 -7.43
N GLN A 135 2.70 -8.30 -8.65
CA GLN A 135 1.80 -9.38 -9.03
C GLN A 135 2.10 -9.83 -10.47
N ASN A 136 1.85 -11.11 -10.75
CA ASN A 136 1.94 -11.68 -12.08
C ASN A 136 0.63 -12.41 -12.40
N TRP A 137 0.26 -12.48 -13.68
CA TRP A 137 -0.91 -13.18 -14.18
C TRP A 137 -0.46 -14.49 -14.82
N HIS A 138 -1.10 -15.58 -14.41
CA HIS A 138 -0.86 -16.91 -14.97
C HIS A 138 -2.19 -17.61 -15.19
N ASP A 139 -2.37 -18.24 -16.35
CA ASP A 139 -3.57 -19.01 -16.65
C ASP A 139 -3.55 -20.36 -15.94
N SER A 140 -2.37 -20.85 -15.52
CA SER A 140 -2.22 -22.12 -14.81
C SER A 140 -1.04 -22.10 -13.84
N LEU A 141 -1.04 -23.05 -12.88
CA LEU A 141 0.07 -23.24 -11.92
C LEU A 141 1.40 -23.56 -12.62
N GLU A 142 1.32 -24.30 -13.71
CA GLU A 142 2.50 -24.78 -14.45
C GLU A 142 3.23 -23.64 -15.18
N GLU A 143 2.59 -22.50 -15.40
CA GLU A 143 3.19 -21.34 -16.04
C GLU A 143 4.03 -20.48 -15.08
N ILE A 144 3.83 -20.65 -13.78
CA ILE A 144 4.57 -19.89 -12.75
C ILE A 144 6.02 -20.38 -12.73
N LYS A 145 6.95 -19.49 -13.10
CA LYS A 145 8.37 -19.78 -13.06
C LYS A 145 8.94 -19.58 -11.66
N ASP A 146 9.96 -20.37 -11.30
CA ASP A 146 10.61 -20.27 -9.99
C ASP A 146 11.15 -18.87 -9.72
N GLU A 147 11.72 -18.20 -10.73
CA GLU A 147 12.25 -16.84 -10.59
C GLU A 147 11.15 -15.81 -10.29
N GLU A 148 9.95 -15.97 -10.88
CA GLU A 148 8.79 -15.10 -10.63
C GLU A 148 8.22 -15.37 -9.23
N LEU A 149 8.14 -16.64 -8.84
CA LEU A 149 7.72 -17.06 -7.50
C LEU A 149 8.66 -16.50 -6.42
N ASP A 150 9.96 -16.66 -6.59
CA ASP A 150 10.97 -16.13 -5.68
C ASP A 150 10.90 -14.59 -5.61
N SER A 151 10.72 -13.92 -6.76
CA SER A 151 10.60 -12.48 -6.84
C SER A 151 9.43 -11.97 -6.01
N ILE A 152 8.22 -12.49 -6.26
CA ILE A 152 7.00 -12.02 -5.59
C ILE A 152 7.02 -12.28 -4.08
N PHE A 153 7.53 -13.44 -3.63
CA PHE A 153 7.69 -13.72 -2.21
C PHE A 153 8.76 -12.83 -1.57
N ASN A 154 9.87 -12.57 -2.26
CA ASN A 154 10.91 -11.68 -1.77
C ASN A 154 10.38 -10.26 -1.54
N LEU A 155 9.62 -9.69 -2.48
CA LEU A 155 9.08 -8.35 -2.33
C LEU A 155 7.91 -8.31 -1.35
N ASN A 156 6.86 -9.12 -1.61
CA ASN A 156 5.60 -8.99 -0.88
C ASN A 156 5.69 -9.48 0.56
N ILE A 157 6.59 -10.42 0.87
CA ILE A 157 6.67 -11.07 2.18
C ILE A 157 8.02 -10.85 2.85
N ILE A 158 9.13 -11.26 2.22
CA ILE A 158 10.44 -11.25 2.88
C ILE A 158 10.90 -9.81 3.19
N ALA A 159 10.69 -8.88 2.25
CA ALA A 159 10.98 -7.47 2.47
C ALA A 159 10.15 -6.91 3.63
N MET A 160 8.83 -7.19 3.67
CA MET A 160 7.96 -6.78 4.78
C MET A 160 8.46 -7.27 6.14
N PHE A 161 8.89 -8.54 6.25
CA PHE A 161 9.50 -9.08 7.47
C PHE A 161 10.77 -8.31 7.86
N ARG A 162 11.67 -8.04 6.90
CA ARG A 162 12.94 -7.34 7.12
C ARG A 162 12.71 -5.92 7.61
N ILE A 163 11.82 -5.17 6.94
CA ILE A 163 11.49 -3.78 7.28
C ILE A 163 10.81 -3.73 8.66
N SER A 164 9.81 -4.58 8.90
CA SER A 164 9.12 -4.64 10.20
C SER A 164 10.08 -4.96 11.33
N ARG A 165 11.00 -5.92 11.14
CA ARG A 165 12.04 -6.26 12.12
C ARG A 165 12.98 -5.10 12.41
N ALA A 166 13.33 -4.30 11.42
CA ALA A 166 14.13 -3.09 11.62
C ALA A 166 13.31 -2.01 12.37
N ALA A 167 12.07 -1.76 11.95
CA ALA A 167 11.19 -0.74 12.49
C ALA A 167 10.81 -0.95 13.96
N VAL A 168 10.56 -2.20 14.38
CA VAL A 168 10.18 -2.54 15.78
C VAL A 168 11.19 -2.10 16.82
N LYS A 169 12.45 -1.87 16.44
CA LYS A 169 13.50 -1.34 17.34
C LYS A 169 13.27 0.14 17.70
N HIS A 170 12.51 0.86 16.91
CA HIS A 170 12.27 2.31 17.03
C HIS A 170 10.84 2.64 17.45
N LEU A 171 9.90 1.73 17.20
CA LEU A 171 8.49 1.90 17.57
C LEU A 171 8.29 1.79 19.08
N LYS A 172 7.34 2.56 19.60
CA LYS A 172 6.99 2.69 21.03
C LYS A 172 5.50 2.51 21.23
N GLU A 173 5.05 2.58 22.50
CA GLU A 173 3.64 2.61 22.85
C GLU A 173 2.89 3.71 22.09
N GLY A 174 1.72 3.38 21.56
CA GLY A 174 0.89 4.25 20.71
C GLY A 174 1.27 4.26 19.23
N ASP A 175 2.38 3.61 18.83
CA ASP A 175 2.79 3.50 17.42
C ASP A 175 2.10 2.33 16.70
N SER A 176 2.18 2.29 15.36
CA SER A 176 1.45 1.30 14.58
C SER A 176 2.21 0.78 13.36
N ILE A 177 1.90 -0.48 13.01
CA ILE A 177 2.28 -1.11 11.73
C ILE A 177 0.99 -1.41 10.98
N ILE A 178 0.94 -1.03 9.70
CA ILE A 178 -0.21 -1.28 8.82
C ILE A 178 0.28 -1.99 7.56
N ASN A 179 -0.27 -3.18 7.31
CA ASN A 179 0.11 -4.02 6.18
C ASN A 179 -0.96 -3.97 5.10
N THR A 180 -0.57 -3.78 3.84
CA THR A 180 -1.48 -3.81 2.70
C THR A 180 -1.67 -5.26 2.23
N ALA A 181 -2.76 -5.88 2.66
CA ALA A 181 -3.23 -7.18 2.19
C ALA A 181 -4.00 -7.03 0.85
N SER A 182 -4.98 -7.85 0.61
CA SER A 182 -5.91 -7.80 -0.53
C SER A 182 -7.13 -8.65 -0.23
N VAL A 183 -8.28 -8.33 -0.83
CA VAL A 183 -9.44 -9.23 -0.83
C VAL A 183 -9.10 -10.60 -1.42
N ASN A 184 -8.11 -10.68 -2.33
CA ASN A 184 -7.68 -11.95 -2.92
C ASN A 184 -7.08 -12.90 -1.88
N GLY A 185 -6.44 -12.39 -0.82
CA GLY A 185 -5.96 -13.23 0.28
C GLY A 185 -7.08 -13.91 1.10
N PHE A 186 -8.35 -13.52 0.89
CA PHE A 186 -9.52 -14.08 1.56
C PHE A 186 -10.41 -14.89 0.60
N LYS A 187 -10.67 -14.38 -0.60
CA LYS A 187 -11.56 -15.04 -1.57
C LYS A 187 -10.85 -15.93 -2.60
N GLY A 188 -9.55 -15.78 -2.73
CA GLY A 188 -8.78 -16.41 -3.83
C GLY A 188 -8.90 -15.63 -5.14
N ASN A 189 -8.00 -15.95 -6.08
CA ASN A 189 -8.09 -15.51 -7.48
C ASN A 189 -7.30 -16.50 -8.33
N GLU A 190 -7.97 -17.16 -9.26
CA GLU A 190 -7.40 -18.24 -10.10
C GLU A 190 -6.25 -17.77 -10.99
N LEU A 191 -6.24 -16.51 -11.42
CA LEU A 191 -5.22 -15.93 -12.31
C LEU A 191 -4.05 -15.29 -11.54
N LEU A 192 -4.12 -15.23 -10.21
CA LEU A 192 -3.15 -14.55 -9.34
C LEU A 192 -2.77 -15.45 -8.16
N LEU A 193 -2.40 -16.71 -8.45
CA LEU A 193 -2.20 -17.74 -7.42
C LEU A 193 -1.06 -17.38 -6.46
N ASP A 194 0.09 -17.00 -6.98
CA ASP A 194 1.28 -16.59 -6.23
C ASP A 194 1.01 -15.31 -5.41
N TYR A 195 0.44 -14.28 -6.05
CA TYR A 195 0.03 -13.05 -5.39
C TYR A 195 -0.98 -13.30 -4.27
N THR A 196 -2.02 -14.07 -4.54
CA THR A 196 -3.05 -14.46 -3.56
C THR A 196 -2.42 -15.12 -2.34
N SER A 197 -1.46 -16.04 -2.57
CA SER A 197 -0.73 -16.72 -1.52
C SER A 197 0.06 -15.75 -0.65
N THR A 198 0.75 -14.76 -1.26
CA THR A 198 1.45 -13.72 -0.49
C THR A 198 0.49 -12.86 0.32
N LYS A 199 -0.69 -12.52 -0.20
CA LYS A 199 -1.68 -11.69 0.51
C LYS A 199 -2.35 -12.45 1.68
N GLY A 200 -2.52 -13.75 1.56
CA GLY A 200 -2.89 -14.63 2.69
C GLY A 200 -1.80 -14.65 3.78
N ALA A 201 -0.52 -14.77 3.37
CA ALA A 201 0.60 -14.73 4.30
C ALA A 201 0.70 -13.39 5.06
N ILE A 202 0.43 -12.24 4.41
CA ILE A 202 0.38 -10.92 5.07
C ILE A 202 -0.67 -10.90 6.18
N THR A 203 -1.84 -11.48 5.95
CA THR A 203 -2.90 -11.56 6.96
C THR A 203 -2.46 -12.39 8.18
N ALA A 204 -1.86 -13.55 7.95
CA ALA A 204 -1.32 -14.40 9.01
C ALA A 204 -0.20 -13.68 9.79
N PHE A 205 0.73 -13.02 9.08
CA PHE A 205 1.80 -12.22 9.68
C PHE A 205 1.24 -11.10 10.57
N THR A 206 0.24 -10.36 10.08
CA THR A 206 -0.41 -9.27 10.82
C THR A 206 -0.97 -9.76 12.15
N ARG A 207 -1.71 -10.86 12.12
CA ARG A 207 -2.31 -11.48 13.33
C ARG A 207 -1.22 -11.95 14.31
N ALA A 208 -0.19 -12.64 13.83
CA ALA A 208 0.88 -13.15 14.68
C ALA A 208 1.72 -12.01 15.30
N LEU A 209 2.10 -11.01 14.48
CA LEU A 209 2.90 -9.88 14.97
C LEU A 209 2.13 -9.00 15.95
N SER A 210 0.81 -8.85 15.76
CA SER A 210 -0.04 -8.09 16.68
C SER A 210 0.00 -8.66 18.10
N LEU A 211 -0.06 -10.00 18.23
CA LEU A 211 0.03 -10.68 19.53
C LEU A 211 1.39 -10.49 20.21
N GLN A 212 2.47 -10.37 19.44
CA GLN A 212 3.80 -10.13 19.99
C GLN A 212 3.97 -8.68 20.46
N LEU A 213 3.42 -7.72 19.71
CA LEU A 213 3.71 -6.30 19.92
C LEU A 213 2.70 -5.56 20.79
N ILE A 214 1.48 -6.11 20.97
CA ILE A 214 0.46 -5.45 21.78
C ILE A 214 0.90 -5.25 23.24
N LYS A 215 1.72 -6.14 23.78
CA LYS A 215 2.29 -6.00 25.14
C LYS A 215 3.25 -4.82 25.26
N LYS A 216 3.74 -4.29 24.12
CA LYS A 216 4.56 -3.08 24.04
C LYS A 216 3.72 -1.84 23.69
N GLY A 217 2.40 -1.97 23.61
CA GLY A 217 1.50 -0.91 23.20
C GLY A 217 1.56 -0.57 21.72
N ILE A 218 2.18 -1.43 20.88
CA ILE A 218 2.29 -1.23 19.42
C ILE A 218 1.19 -2.03 18.74
N ARG A 219 0.36 -1.36 17.94
CA ARG A 219 -0.73 -1.97 17.20
C ARG A 219 -0.27 -2.46 15.82
N VAL A 220 -0.76 -3.60 15.38
CA VAL A 220 -0.48 -4.13 14.04
C VAL A 220 -1.79 -4.54 13.39
N ASN A 221 -2.13 -3.91 12.26
CA ASN A 221 -3.37 -4.15 11.52
C ASN A 221 -3.10 -4.26 10.03
N SER A 222 -4.11 -4.61 9.26
CA SER A 222 -4.03 -4.63 7.81
C SER A 222 -5.22 -3.94 7.14
N VAL A 223 -5.00 -3.53 5.89
CA VAL A 223 -6.05 -3.10 4.98
C VAL A 223 -6.05 -4.07 3.81
N ALA A 224 -7.20 -4.59 3.43
CA ALA A 224 -7.41 -5.51 2.31
C ALA A 224 -8.30 -4.84 1.24
N PRO A 225 -7.71 -4.04 0.33
CA PRO A 225 -8.47 -3.37 -0.72
C PRO A 225 -9.09 -4.37 -1.70
N GLY A 226 -10.21 -3.96 -2.32
CA GLY A 226 -10.76 -4.56 -3.51
C GLY A 226 -10.05 -4.08 -4.78
N PRO A 227 -10.73 -4.08 -5.94
CA PRO A 227 -10.20 -3.54 -7.19
C PRO A 227 -10.09 -2.01 -7.09
N ILE A 228 -8.86 -1.48 -7.09
CA ILE A 228 -8.55 -0.05 -6.98
C ILE A 228 -7.81 0.40 -8.22
N TRP A 229 -8.24 1.51 -8.80
CA TRP A 229 -7.63 2.11 -9.99
C TRP A 229 -6.25 2.68 -9.65
N THR A 230 -5.18 1.98 -10.04
CA THR A 230 -3.79 2.28 -9.71
C THR A 230 -2.84 1.82 -10.80
N PRO A 231 -1.59 2.31 -10.86
CA PRO A 231 -0.57 1.82 -11.77
C PRO A 231 -0.28 0.33 -11.63
N PHE A 232 -0.51 -0.22 -10.45
CA PHE A 232 -0.38 -1.65 -10.15
C PHE A 232 -1.22 -2.54 -11.08
N ILE A 233 -2.38 -2.03 -11.52
CA ILE A 233 -3.28 -2.73 -12.42
C ILE A 233 -2.91 -2.52 -13.89
N THR A 234 -2.47 -1.31 -14.26
CA THR A 234 -2.15 -0.98 -15.65
C THR A 234 -0.82 -1.57 -16.10
N GLY A 235 0.10 -1.83 -15.17
CA GLY A 235 1.43 -2.38 -15.45
C GLY A 235 1.44 -3.85 -15.91
N VAL A 236 0.35 -4.59 -15.69
CA VAL A 236 0.24 -6.03 -16.04
C VAL A 236 -0.50 -6.31 -17.34
N GLY A 237 -0.70 -5.31 -18.21
CA GLY A 237 -1.22 -5.51 -19.58
C GLY A 237 -2.64 -6.04 -19.68
N LEU A 238 -3.55 -5.67 -18.77
CA LEU A 238 -4.90 -6.21 -18.69
C LEU A 238 -5.78 -5.83 -19.88
N LEU A 239 -6.09 -6.79 -20.72
CA LEU A 239 -7.10 -6.67 -21.80
C LEU A 239 -8.53 -6.39 -21.25
N LYS A 240 -8.79 -6.62 -19.95
CA LYS A 240 -10.09 -6.44 -19.28
C LYS A 240 -10.23 -5.12 -18.53
N LEU A 241 -9.29 -4.17 -18.68
CA LEU A 241 -9.31 -2.87 -18.00
C LEU A 241 -10.64 -2.11 -18.13
N PRO A 242 -11.34 -2.09 -19.30
CA PRO A 242 -12.58 -1.32 -19.42
C PRO A 242 -13.66 -1.67 -18.39
N LEU A 243 -13.68 -2.91 -17.92
CA LEU A 243 -14.66 -3.42 -16.94
C LEU A 243 -14.07 -3.68 -15.56
N PHE A 244 -12.87 -3.17 -15.28
CA PHE A 244 -12.20 -3.39 -14.02
C PHE A 244 -13.02 -2.87 -12.83
N GLY A 245 -13.32 -3.76 -11.88
CA GLY A 245 -14.12 -3.47 -10.68
C GLY A 245 -15.64 -3.53 -10.88
N HIS A 246 -16.16 -3.81 -12.10
CA HIS A 246 -17.60 -3.93 -12.32
C HIS A 246 -18.24 -5.16 -11.64
N ASP A 247 -17.44 -6.13 -11.25
CA ASP A 247 -17.84 -7.32 -10.49
C ASP A 247 -18.07 -7.04 -9.00
N THR A 248 -17.75 -5.85 -8.52
CA THR A 248 -18.06 -5.46 -7.14
C THR A 248 -19.53 -5.12 -6.97
N PRO A 249 -20.12 -5.28 -5.76
CA PRO A 249 -21.49 -4.83 -5.50
C PRO A 249 -21.75 -3.35 -5.82
N MET A 250 -20.73 -2.48 -5.68
CA MET A 250 -20.81 -1.07 -6.08
C MET A 250 -20.71 -0.86 -7.59
N GLY A 251 -20.38 -1.90 -8.39
CA GLY A 251 -20.34 -1.88 -9.85
C GLY A 251 -19.20 -1.03 -10.45
N ARG A 252 -18.14 -0.73 -9.68
CA ARG A 252 -16.99 0.06 -10.12
C ARG A 252 -15.71 -0.26 -9.37
N ALA A 253 -14.59 0.12 -9.94
CA ALA A 253 -13.34 0.19 -9.18
C ALA A 253 -13.41 1.31 -8.13
N GLY A 254 -12.71 1.11 -7.02
CA GLY A 254 -12.42 2.17 -6.05
C GLY A 254 -11.26 3.06 -6.49
N GLN A 255 -11.12 4.20 -5.82
CA GLN A 255 -10.00 5.12 -5.98
C GLN A 255 -9.05 5.02 -4.78
N PRO A 256 -7.76 5.30 -4.94
CA PRO A 256 -6.81 5.40 -3.82
C PRO A 256 -7.31 6.28 -2.67
N SER A 257 -7.97 7.41 -2.98
CA SER A 257 -8.59 8.33 -2.02
C SER A 257 -9.68 7.69 -1.15
N GLU A 258 -10.32 6.60 -1.62
CA GLU A 258 -11.35 5.87 -0.87
C GLU A 258 -10.75 4.83 0.09
N VAL A 259 -9.48 4.48 -0.13
CA VAL A 259 -8.76 3.47 0.66
C VAL A 259 -7.91 4.12 1.76
N ALA A 260 -7.23 5.24 1.44
CA ALA A 260 -6.30 5.92 2.33
C ALA A 260 -6.88 6.31 3.71
N PRO A 261 -8.16 6.73 3.85
CA PRO A 261 -8.73 7.02 5.16
C PRO A 261 -8.72 5.83 6.14
N SER A 262 -8.73 4.58 5.63
CA SER A 262 -8.57 3.39 6.47
C SER A 262 -7.19 3.34 7.14
N TYR A 263 -6.16 3.80 6.45
CA TYR A 263 -4.80 3.90 7.01
C TYR A 263 -4.69 5.03 8.04
N VAL A 264 -5.32 6.18 7.80
CA VAL A 264 -5.39 7.28 8.78
C VAL A 264 -6.05 6.78 10.07
N PHE A 265 -7.19 6.11 9.95
CA PHE A 265 -7.88 5.51 11.11
C PHE A 265 -6.95 4.55 11.86
N LEU A 266 -6.36 3.57 11.18
CA LEU A 266 -5.50 2.56 11.81
C LEU A 266 -4.21 3.14 12.40
N ALA A 267 -3.71 4.25 11.85
CA ALA A 267 -2.52 4.94 12.34
C ALA A 267 -2.80 5.81 13.57
N SER A 268 -4.03 6.29 13.74
CA SER A 268 -4.43 7.25 14.77
C SER A 268 -4.92 6.60 16.06
N GLU A 269 -5.15 7.43 17.09
CA GLU A 269 -5.76 7.03 18.36
C GLU A 269 -7.21 6.53 18.22
N ASP A 270 -7.90 6.88 17.12
CA ASP A 270 -9.25 6.37 16.83
C ASP A 270 -9.28 4.84 16.74
N ALA A 271 -8.14 4.22 16.43
CA ALA A 271 -7.97 2.77 16.36
C ALA A 271 -7.31 2.16 17.63
N SER A 272 -7.36 2.84 18.78
CA SER A 272 -6.70 2.39 20.01
C SER A 272 -7.12 0.98 20.47
N TYR A 273 -8.32 0.53 20.09
CA TYR A 273 -8.82 -0.83 20.40
C TYR A 273 -8.74 -1.80 19.21
N PHE A 274 -7.98 -1.45 18.15
CA PHE A 274 -7.78 -2.26 16.96
C PHE A 274 -6.36 -2.82 16.92
N SER A 275 -6.19 -4.14 17.04
CA SER A 275 -4.93 -4.85 16.79
C SER A 275 -5.21 -6.24 16.25
N GLY A 276 -4.46 -6.67 15.24
CA GLY A 276 -4.67 -7.95 14.54
C GLY A 276 -5.87 -7.94 13.57
N GLN A 277 -6.46 -6.78 13.29
CA GLN A 277 -7.67 -6.65 12.48
C GLN A 277 -7.37 -6.28 11.03
N THR A 278 -8.34 -6.53 10.15
CA THR A 278 -8.28 -6.17 8.73
C THR A 278 -9.48 -5.33 8.34
N LEU A 279 -9.25 -4.17 7.73
CA LEU A 279 -10.31 -3.37 7.11
C LEU A 279 -10.42 -3.70 5.62
N HIS A 280 -11.63 -3.77 5.11
CA HIS A 280 -11.93 -4.21 3.74
C HIS A 280 -12.61 -3.11 2.89
N PRO A 281 -11.91 -2.05 2.42
CA PRO A 281 -12.43 -1.10 1.44
C PRO A 281 -12.46 -1.76 0.05
N ASN A 282 -13.57 -2.47 -0.28
CA ASN A 282 -13.60 -3.43 -1.39
C ASN A 282 -14.85 -3.33 -2.28
N GLY A 283 -15.58 -2.22 -2.22
CA GLY A 283 -16.78 -2.04 -3.05
C GLY A 283 -17.98 -2.88 -2.64
N GLY A 284 -18.01 -3.34 -1.36
CA GLY A 284 -19.15 -4.05 -0.78
C GLY A 284 -19.08 -5.58 -0.90
N SER A 285 -17.96 -6.15 -1.38
CA SER A 285 -17.77 -7.60 -1.39
C SER A 285 -17.67 -8.13 0.04
N VAL A 286 -18.53 -9.09 0.40
CA VAL A 286 -18.47 -9.75 1.71
C VAL A 286 -17.33 -10.77 1.68
N VAL A 287 -16.43 -10.65 2.64
CA VAL A 287 -15.32 -11.58 2.83
C VAL A 287 -15.35 -12.09 4.26
N ASN A 288 -15.28 -13.40 4.42
CA ASN A 288 -15.15 -14.02 5.72
C ASN A 288 -13.66 -14.07 6.11
N ALA A 289 -13.36 -13.61 7.32
CA ALA A 289 -12.00 -13.58 7.85
C ALA A 289 -11.62 -14.91 8.53
#